data_7e93af99b67da8441e55cf84c5086d5e
#
_entry.id   7e93af99b67da8441e55cf84c5086d5e
#
_cell.length_a   1.000
_cell.length_b   1.000
_cell.length_c   1.000
_cell.angle_alpha   90.00
_cell.angle_beta   90.00
_cell.angle_gamma   90.00
#
_symmetry.space_group_name_H-M   'P 1'
#
loop_
_entity.id
_entity.type
_entity.pdbx_description
1 polymer ?
#
loop_
_entity_poly.entity_id
_entity_poly.type
_entity_poly.pdbx_seq_one_letter_code
_entity_poly.pdbx_strand_id
1 'polypeptide(L)'
;MAVRISGVDLPMLKRGIIGLTYLYGIGKSLSKKILHSVGIDENKKIFDWSDSDISKIRKYISNNMKIEGELRADIQTNIKRLMDIGCYTGTRHRKGLPLRGQKTKNNCRTRKGRKKTVANKKKITK
;
A
#
# COMPACT_ATOMS: atom_id res chain seq x y z
N MET A 1 -15.13 -4.84 -21.14
CA MET A 1 -14.28 -3.65 -20.94
C MET A 1 -13.56 -3.76 -19.60
N ALA A 2 -12.30 -3.34 -19.51
CA ALA A 2 -11.59 -3.33 -18.22
C ALA A 2 -12.03 -2.10 -17.40
N VAL A 3 -12.40 -2.31 -16.15
CA VAL A 3 -12.73 -1.21 -15.23
C VAL A 3 -11.45 -0.68 -14.63
N ARG A 4 -11.10 0.58 -14.95
CA ARG A 4 -9.89 1.24 -14.48
C ARG A 4 -10.22 2.39 -13.53
N ILE A 5 -9.62 2.39 -12.33
CA ILE A 5 -9.77 3.46 -11.33
C ILE A 5 -8.39 3.91 -10.88
N SER A 6 -8.12 5.21 -10.92
CA SER A 6 -6.83 5.83 -10.52
C SER A 6 -5.61 5.15 -11.14
N GLY A 7 -5.72 4.74 -12.41
CA GLY A 7 -4.63 4.11 -13.14
C GLY A 7 -4.48 2.60 -12.93
N VAL A 8 -5.28 1.98 -12.06
CA VAL A 8 -5.22 0.54 -11.75
C VAL A 8 -6.41 -0.18 -12.38
N ASP A 9 -6.15 -1.29 -13.04
CA ASP A 9 -7.18 -2.15 -13.63
C ASP A 9 -7.72 -3.12 -12.55
N LEU A 10 -9.03 -3.11 -12.38
CA LEU A 10 -9.69 -3.95 -11.39
C LEU A 10 -10.00 -5.35 -11.96
N PRO A 11 -9.87 -6.40 -11.14
CA PRO A 11 -10.16 -7.78 -11.56
C PRO A 11 -11.67 -7.99 -11.75
N MET A 12 -12.12 -8.16 -12.98
CA MET A 12 -13.51 -8.22 -13.39
C MET A 12 -14.32 -9.36 -12.71
N LEU A 13 -13.68 -10.51 -12.48
CA LEU A 13 -14.34 -11.70 -11.93
C LEU A 13 -14.53 -11.64 -10.41
N LYS A 14 -13.93 -10.66 -9.73
CA LYS A 14 -14.03 -10.51 -8.29
C LYS A 14 -15.26 -9.70 -7.89
N ARG A 15 -15.76 -9.95 -6.65
CA ARG A 15 -16.80 -9.11 -6.04
C ARG A 15 -16.28 -7.70 -5.82
N GLY A 16 -17.16 -6.70 -5.87
CA GLY A 16 -16.79 -5.28 -5.70
C GLY A 16 -15.98 -5.01 -4.45
N ILE A 17 -16.39 -5.60 -3.32
CA ILE A 17 -15.66 -5.44 -2.04
C ILE A 17 -14.20 -5.94 -2.11
N ILE A 18 -13.94 -6.99 -2.86
CA ILE A 18 -12.58 -7.52 -3.02
C ILE A 18 -11.82 -6.76 -4.12
N GLY A 19 -12.50 -6.43 -5.22
CA GLY A 19 -11.86 -5.72 -6.32
C GLY A 19 -11.34 -4.34 -5.94
N LEU A 20 -12.08 -3.58 -5.15
CA LEU A 20 -11.61 -2.27 -4.67
C LEU A 20 -10.37 -2.36 -3.75
N THR A 21 -10.13 -3.49 -3.08
CA THR A 21 -8.91 -3.65 -2.26
C THR A 21 -7.62 -3.78 -3.07
N TYR A 22 -7.70 -3.89 -4.38
CA TYR A 22 -6.52 -3.83 -5.26
C TYR A 22 -5.95 -2.40 -5.39
N LEU A 23 -6.76 -1.40 -5.04
CA LEU A 23 -6.31 -0.01 -5.00
C LEU A 23 -5.51 0.24 -3.71
N TYR A 24 -4.31 0.77 -3.86
CA TYR A 24 -3.47 1.11 -2.72
C TYR A 24 -4.12 2.20 -1.86
N GLY A 25 -4.32 1.89 -0.59
CA GLY A 25 -5.02 2.75 0.38
C GLY A 25 -6.45 2.30 0.68
N ILE A 26 -7.02 1.36 -0.08
CA ILE A 26 -8.36 0.85 0.16
C ILE A 26 -8.29 -0.57 0.73
N GLY A 27 -8.68 -0.73 1.98
CA GLY A 27 -8.87 -2.04 2.61
C GLY A 27 -10.34 -2.49 2.56
N LYS A 28 -10.65 -3.67 3.07
CA LYS A 28 -12.02 -4.23 3.09
C LYS A 28 -13.04 -3.28 3.73
N SER A 29 -12.70 -2.67 4.87
CA SER A 29 -13.60 -1.75 5.58
C SER A 29 -13.94 -0.51 4.75
N LEU A 30 -12.94 0.09 4.10
CA LEU A 30 -13.14 1.24 3.21
C LEU A 30 -13.89 0.85 1.96
N SER A 31 -13.57 -0.30 1.36
CA SER A 31 -14.30 -0.83 0.21
C SER A 31 -15.80 -0.99 0.50
N LYS A 32 -16.15 -1.58 1.66
CA LYS A 32 -17.53 -1.71 2.11
C LYS A 32 -18.20 -0.35 2.28
N LYS A 33 -17.51 0.61 2.90
CA LYS A 33 -17.99 1.99 3.09
C LYS A 33 -18.27 2.68 1.75
N ILE A 34 -17.36 2.56 0.78
CA ILE A 34 -17.52 3.14 -0.56
C ILE A 34 -18.75 2.58 -1.24
N LEU A 35 -18.88 1.24 -1.31
CA LEU A 35 -19.98 0.58 -1.98
C LEU A 35 -21.35 0.94 -1.33
N HIS A 36 -21.40 0.94 -0.01
CA HIS A 36 -22.60 1.34 0.73
C HIS A 36 -22.99 2.81 0.45
N SER A 37 -22.02 3.74 0.43
CA SER A 37 -22.28 5.17 0.16
C SER A 37 -22.73 5.44 -1.27
N VAL A 38 -22.36 4.58 -2.21
CA VAL A 38 -22.72 4.68 -3.63
C VAL A 38 -24.02 3.91 -3.94
N GLY A 39 -24.48 3.07 -2.99
CA GLY A 39 -25.69 2.24 -3.15
C GLY A 39 -25.49 1.02 -4.03
N ILE A 40 -24.30 0.43 -4.04
CA ILE A 40 -23.95 -0.76 -4.82
C ILE A 40 -23.81 -1.95 -3.86
N ASP A 41 -24.41 -3.09 -4.22
CA ASP A 41 -24.24 -4.31 -3.46
C ASP A 41 -22.78 -4.76 -3.43
N GLU A 42 -22.26 -5.01 -2.22
CA GLU A 42 -20.89 -5.45 -1.97
C GLU A 42 -20.53 -6.80 -2.62
N ASN A 43 -21.54 -7.65 -2.87
CA ASN A 43 -21.38 -8.96 -3.51
C ASN A 43 -21.45 -8.92 -5.04
N LYS A 44 -21.94 -7.82 -5.62
CA LYS A 44 -22.00 -7.63 -7.06
C LYS A 44 -20.61 -7.71 -7.67
N LYS A 45 -20.43 -8.48 -8.73
CA LYS A 45 -19.16 -8.60 -9.44
C LYS A 45 -18.84 -7.29 -10.19
N ILE A 46 -17.56 -6.99 -10.34
CA ILE A 46 -17.12 -5.78 -11.08
C ILE A 46 -17.57 -5.83 -12.53
N PHE A 47 -17.63 -7.01 -13.11
CA PHE A 47 -18.14 -7.21 -14.48
C PHE A 47 -19.56 -6.67 -14.66
N ASP A 48 -20.40 -6.78 -13.63
CA ASP A 48 -21.83 -6.39 -13.68
C ASP A 48 -22.04 -4.90 -13.33
N TRP A 49 -20.97 -4.13 -13.10
CA TRP A 49 -21.08 -2.70 -12.81
C TRP A 49 -21.41 -1.92 -14.08
N SER A 50 -22.38 -1.00 -13.96
CA SER A 50 -22.69 -0.05 -15.02
C SER A 50 -21.66 1.10 -15.05
N ASP A 51 -21.56 1.77 -16.19
CA ASP A 51 -20.70 2.95 -16.31
C ASP A 51 -21.09 4.07 -15.33
N SER A 52 -22.38 4.17 -14.99
CA SER A 52 -22.88 5.08 -13.97
C SER A 52 -22.36 4.70 -12.57
N ASP A 53 -22.30 3.41 -12.23
CA ASP A 53 -21.77 2.91 -10.96
C ASP A 53 -20.27 3.24 -10.84
N ILE A 54 -19.52 2.97 -11.91
CA ILE A 54 -18.08 3.27 -11.96
C ILE A 54 -17.82 4.77 -11.81
N SER A 55 -18.62 5.61 -12.46
CA SER A 55 -18.49 7.07 -12.37
C SER A 55 -18.79 7.57 -10.95
N LYS A 56 -19.81 7.04 -10.29
CA LYS A 56 -20.12 7.36 -8.88
C LYS A 56 -18.99 6.96 -7.95
N ILE A 57 -18.43 5.74 -8.11
CA ILE A 57 -17.30 5.26 -7.30
C ILE A 57 -16.07 6.18 -7.49
N ARG A 58 -15.71 6.51 -8.75
CA ARG A 58 -14.59 7.42 -9.05
C ARG A 58 -14.79 8.78 -8.37
N LYS A 59 -15.98 9.37 -8.49
CA LYS A 59 -16.31 10.66 -7.89
C LYS A 59 -16.23 10.61 -6.36
N TYR A 60 -16.77 9.55 -5.75
CA TYR A 60 -16.70 9.38 -4.30
C TYR A 60 -15.25 9.27 -3.80
N ILE A 61 -14.43 8.46 -4.46
CA ILE A 61 -13.02 8.28 -4.10
C ILE A 61 -12.26 9.60 -4.26
N SER A 62 -12.40 10.27 -5.40
CA SER A 62 -11.70 11.54 -5.67
C SER A 62 -12.02 12.63 -4.65
N ASN A 63 -13.25 12.68 -4.15
CA ASN A 63 -13.66 13.71 -3.21
C ASN A 63 -13.28 13.41 -1.75
N ASN A 64 -13.17 12.13 -1.37
CA ASN A 64 -13.11 11.76 0.05
C ASN A 64 -11.79 11.07 0.45
N MET A 65 -10.97 10.63 -0.50
CA MET A 65 -9.84 9.76 -0.19
C MET A 65 -8.63 10.06 -1.07
N LYS A 66 -7.47 10.02 -0.46
CA LYS A 66 -6.19 9.96 -1.18
C LYS A 66 -5.83 8.50 -1.38
N ILE A 67 -5.61 8.10 -2.62
CA ILE A 67 -5.25 6.72 -2.97
C ILE A 67 -4.07 6.71 -3.94
N GLU A 68 -3.50 5.53 -4.16
CA GLU A 68 -2.43 5.27 -5.12
C GLU A 68 -1.28 6.30 -5.06
N GLY A 69 -1.08 7.06 -6.12
CA GLY A 69 0.03 8.00 -6.26
C GLY A 69 0.06 9.09 -5.21
N GLU A 70 -1.09 9.69 -4.91
CA GLU A 70 -1.20 10.75 -3.89
C GLU A 70 -0.85 10.23 -2.50
N LEU A 71 -1.40 9.07 -2.13
CA LEU A 71 -1.12 8.46 -0.84
C LEU A 71 0.36 8.06 -0.71
N ARG A 72 0.95 7.51 -1.78
CA ARG A 72 2.38 7.17 -1.80
C ARG A 72 3.25 8.41 -1.63
N ALA A 73 2.92 9.51 -2.30
CA ALA A 73 3.63 10.78 -2.19
C ALA A 73 3.55 11.34 -0.76
N ASP A 74 2.37 11.32 -0.17
CA ASP A 74 2.16 11.75 1.22
C ASP A 74 2.99 10.93 2.21
N ILE A 75 2.99 9.61 2.07
CA ILE A 75 3.79 8.72 2.92
C ILE A 75 5.29 9.01 2.76
N GLN A 76 5.77 9.17 1.53
CA GLN A 76 7.18 9.49 1.27
C GLN A 76 7.57 10.85 1.86
N THR A 77 6.71 11.85 1.70
CA THR A 77 6.93 13.19 2.29
C THR A 77 7.00 13.12 3.81
N ASN A 78 6.12 12.36 4.44
CA ASN A 78 6.15 12.15 5.89
C ASN A 78 7.44 11.44 6.36
N ILE A 79 7.88 10.42 5.63
CA ILE A 79 9.14 9.72 5.93
C ILE A 79 10.33 10.66 5.75
N LYS A 80 10.36 11.44 4.66
CA LYS A 80 11.41 12.43 4.40
C LYS A 80 11.48 13.44 5.53
N ARG A 81 10.35 13.99 5.96
CA ARG A 81 10.27 14.92 7.08
C ARG A 81 10.89 14.33 8.35
N LEU A 82 10.59 13.08 8.69
CA LEU A 82 11.18 12.40 9.86
C LEU A 82 12.71 12.25 9.73
N MET A 83 13.21 11.98 8.52
CA MET A 83 14.64 11.89 8.25
C MET A 83 15.35 13.25 8.37
N ASP A 84 14.69 14.32 7.90
CA ASP A 84 15.23 15.69 7.92
C ASP A 84 15.29 16.24 9.36
N ILE A 85 14.30 15.94 10.19
CA ILE A 85 14.29 16.26 11.62
C ILE A 85 15.41 15.51 12.38
N GLY A 86 15.92 14.39 11.84
CA GLY A 86 16.95 13.59 12.47
C GLY A 86 16.49 12.77 13.67
N CYS A 87 15.19 12.57 13.85
CA CYS A 87 14.64 11.79 14.96
C CYS A 87 15.06 10.31 14.87
N TYR A 88 14.91 9.56 15.96
CA TYR A 88 15.24 8.13 16.02
C TYR A 88 14.57 7.35 14.88
N THR A 89 13.27 7.56 14.67
CA THR A 89 12.48 6.89 13.60
C THR A 89 13.01 7.23 12.21
N GLY A 90 13.35 8.49 11.96
CA GLY A 90 13.95 8.93 10.70
C GLY A 90 15.32 8.31 10.44
N THR A 91 16.17 8.23 11.46
CA THR A 91 17.46 7.54 11.36
C THR A 91 17.29 6.05 11.06
N ARG A 92 16.29 5.41 11.65
CA ARG A 92 15.97 4.01 11.36
C ARG A 92 15.45 3.81 9.93
N HIS A 93 14.62 4.73 9.42
CA HIS A 93 14.20 4.75 8.01
C HIS A 93 15.39 4.85 7.06
N ARG A 94 16.30 5.80 7.31
CA ARG A 94 17.52 6.00 6.50
C ARG A 94 18.40 4.76 6.45
N LYS A 95 18.52 4.04 7.57
CA LYS A 95 19.32 2.82 7.67
C LYS A 95 18.59 1.54 7.20
N GLY A 96 17.32 1.61 6.79
CA GLY A 96 16.52 0.45 6.42
C GLY A 96 16.32 -0.55 7.57
N LEU A 97 16.22 -0.06 8.80
CA LEU A 97 16.10 -0.87 10.01
C LEU A 97 14.67 -0.81 10.58
N PRO A 98 14.25 -1.79 11.42
CA PRO A 98 12.98 -1.75 12.12
C PRO A 98 12.84 -0.48 12.96
N LEU A 99 11.62 0.09 12.99
CA LEU A 99 11.34 1.40 13.56
C LEU A 99 10.89 1.37 15.02
N ARG A 100 10.33 0.23 15.45
CA ARG A 100 9.62 0.08 16.74
C ARG A 100 10.42 -0.70 17.78
N GLY A 101 11.73 -0.56 17.81
CA GLY A 101 12.60 -1.19 18.81
C GLY A 101 12.75 -2.71 18.68
N GLN A 102 12.35 -3.32 17.56
CA GLN A 102 12.52 -4.75 17.36
C GLN A 102 14.00 -5.15 17.36
N LYS A 103 14.26 -6.36 17.85
CA LYS A 103 15.62 -6.94 17.90
C LYS A 103 16.22 -7.08 16.50
N THR A 104 17.43 -6.53 16.31
CA THR A 104 18.09 -6.49 15.01
C THR A 104 19.26 -7.47 14.86
N LYS A 105 19.70 -8.13 15.95
CA LYS A 105 20.88 -9.00 15.97
C LYS A 105 20.71 -10.19 15.00
N ASN A 106 19.60 -10.90 15.06
CA ASN A 106 19.41 -12.18 14.36
C ASN A 106 18.48 -12.04 13.13
N ASN A 107 17.31 -11.45 13.30
CA ASN A 107 16.21 -11.42 12.33
C ASN A 107 16.04 -10.05 11.65
N CYS A 108 14.84 -9.58 11.45
CA CYS A 108 14.50 -8.34 10.75
C CYS A 108 14.76 -8.40 9.23
N ARG A 109 14.62 -9.57 8.63
CA ARG A 109 14.95 -9.76 7.22
C ARG A 109 14.04 -8.99 6.27
N THR A 110 12.79 -8.77 6.61
CA THR A 110 11.87 -7.95 5.82
C THR A 110 12.42 -6.55 5.56
N ARG A 111 13.05 -5.92 6.57
CA ARG A 111 13.63 -4.58 6.44
C ARG A 111 15.07 -4.62 5.93
N LYS A 112 15.89 -5.56 6.41
CA LYS A 112 17.31 -5.68 6.05
C LYS A 112 17.53 -6.34 4.70
N GLY A 113 16.54 -7.03 4.15
CA GLY A 113 16.68 -7.85 2.96
C GLY A 113 17.37 -9.21 3.23
N ARG A 114 17.66 -9.94 2.17
CA ARG A 114 18.32 -11.24 2.26
C ARG A 114 19.70 -11.14 2.93
N LYS A 115 20.14 -12.24 3.56
CA LYS A 115 21.50 -12.33 4.10
C LYS A 115 22.50 -12.17 2.95
N LYS A 116 23.41 -11.21 3.09
CA LYS A 116 24.54 -11.05 2.14
C LYS A 116 25.74 -11.77 2.74
N THR A 117 26.31 -12.70 1.99
CA THR A 117 27.61 -13.29 2.31
C THR A 117 28.68 -12.24 2.06
N VAL A 118 29.57 -12.05 3.04
CA VAL A 118 30.75 -11.22 2.85
C VAL A 118 31.81 -12.10 2.17
N ALA A 119 32.07 -11.83 0.89
CA ALA A 119 33.16 -12.48 0.18
C ALA A 119 34.51 -12.08 0.85
N ASN A 120 35.45 -12.96 0.87
CA ASN A 120 36.82 -12.73 1.39
C ASN A 120 36.94 -12.47 2.90
N LYS A 121 36.21 -13.17 3.72
CA LYS A 121 36.66 -13.38 5.09
C LYS A 121 37.90 -14.28 4.99
N LYS A 122 39.11 -13.67 4.92
CA LYS A 122 40.36 -14.39 5.00
C LYS A 122 40.28 -15.34 6.21
N LYS A 123 40.35 -16.67 5.96
CA LYS A 123 40.60 -17.61 7.02
C LYS A 123 41.95 -17.21 7.60
N ILE A 124 41.95 -16.79 8.85
CA ILE A 124 43.20 -16.65 9.60
C ILE A 124 43.73 -18.07 9.71
N THR A 125 44.65 -18.40 8.85
CA THR A 125 45.46 -19.61 9.00
C THR A 125 46.34 -19.37 10.22
N LYS A 126 46.07 -20.14 11.28
CA LYS A 126 47.00 -20.27 12.41
C LYS A 126 48.26 -20.90 11.93
#